data_501b7aec6197f25b0c1fcebbe394b72a
#
_entry.id   501b7aec6197f25b0c1fcebbe394b72a
#
_cell.length_a   1.000
_cell.length_b   1.000
_cell.length_c   1.000
_cell.angle_alpha   90.00
_cell.angle_beta   90.00
_cell.angle_gamma   90.00
#
_symmetry.space_group_name_H-M   'P 1'
#
loop_
_entity.id
_entity.type
_entity.pdbx_description
1 polymer ?
#
loop_
_entity_poly.entity_id
_entity_poly.type
_entity_poly.pdbx_seq_one_letter_code
_entity_poly.pdbx_strand_id
1 'polypeptide(L)'
;MSYARQTDALLRHLSILPFGDALERAFPDSDPETWTAVVEQAALLAEAVIDPLDAVLDGLGARLVDGRVRCVPGHRAGWDALVHGGWLTLPLAPEQGGQGLPLVLNTACEELFNRASAAFTMLATPGRTAAAMLAGVAEPALREVWVPKLLSGEWTATICISEADAGSDVARLRTRATQDGGQWRVTGEKIWISYGDHDLAGRIGHFMLARSSDAAGVRGLSLFLVPDRLDDGTRNTVEVRRIEHKLGLHGSPTCVIGFDGAAAMLIGAEGRGLQTLFPMMLQMRLSCAPQGVGVAEAALETALDYAQARRQGGDAAAPPVPIVTHADVQRQLLAMAARVEIARGIALATATVMDLGSHAPEAERAGWLMLAHFLLPIAKDGSARLAFDVSSGALQVLGGAGYTREWPVERRLRDSRVFAVFEGTTGIQAIDMLHRRLWRDRGGGLSRFLILARADLGTDARSATAGAVFDLLETTAATLMAWETDPQEADAGATAFLDLCGVAVGGWIALRISLFAGEDAVGRRLRAAADFYLADLPIAAEAEMRRATQGSVRLKGIDAYAA
;
A
#
# COMPACT_ATOMS: atom_id res chain seq x y z
N MET A 1 -10.36 14.92 -15.56
CA MET A 1 -10.55 13.57 -16.13
C MET A 1 -11.67 12.89 -15.37
N SER A 2 -12.59 12.21 -16.04
CA SER A 2 -13.73 11.55 -15.36
C SER A 2 -13.26 10.30 -14.61
N TYR A 3 -13.73 10.11 -13.39
CA TYR A 3 -13.45 8.91 -12.59
C TYR A 3 -14.31 7.70 -12.97
N ALA A 4 -15.28 7.87 -13.88
CA ALA A 4 -16.26 6.85 -14.26
C ALA A 4 -15.61 5.53 -14.69
N ARG A 5 -14.56 5.59 -15.52
CA ARG A 5 -13.88 4.40 -16.02
C ARG A 5 -13.25 3.54 -14.92
N GLN A 6 -12.62 4.17 -13.93
CA GLN A 6 -12.04 3.48 -12.78
C GLN A 6 -13.12 2.98 -11.83
N THR A 7 -14.15 3.79 -11.59
CA THR A 7 -15.32 3.41 -10.77
C THR A 7 -15.97 2.15 -11.33
N ASP A 8 -16.24 2.09 -12.64
CA ASP A 8 -16.80 0.91 -13.31
C ASP A 8 -15.90 -0.32 -13.15
N ALA A 9 -14.57 -0.15 -13.28
CA ALA A 9 -13.61 -1.24 -13.09
C ALA A 9 -13.60 -1.74 -11.64
N LEU A 10 -13.57 -0.82 -10.65
CA LEU A 10 -13.61 -1.16 -9.23
C LEU A 10 -14.89 -1.92 -8.88
N LEU A 11 -16.05 -1.43 -9.29
CA LEU A 11 -17.33 -2.11 -9.05
C LEU A 11 -17.36 -3.50 -9.68
N ARG A 12 -16.81 -3.65 -10.91
CA ARG A 12 -16.71 -4.96 -11.52
C ARG A 12 -15.76 -5.88 -10.75
N HIS A 13 -14.60 -5.42 -10.31
CA HIS A 13 -13.70 -6.22 -9.48
C HIS A 13 -14.34 -6.62 -8.16
N LEU A 14 -15.09 -5.72 -7.50
CA LEU A 14 -15.83 -6.03 -6.29
C LEU A 14 -16.92 -7.09 -6.52
N SER A 15 -17.57 -7.10 -7.69
CA SER A 15 -18.60 -8.10 -8.03
C SER A 15 -18.03 -9.49 -8.36
N ILE A 16 -16.75 -9.60 -8.67
CA ILE A 16 -16.06 -10.87 -9.00
C ILE A 16 -14.98 -11.23 -7.98
N LEU A 17 -15.03 -10.65 -6.78
CA LEU A 17 -14.05 -10.92 -5.73
C LEU A 17 -13.90 -12.44 -5.48
N PRO A 18 -12.66 -12.92 -5.31
CA PRO A 18 -12.50 -14.23 -4.73
C PRO A 18 -13.08 -14.22 -3.30
N PHE A 19 -13.73 -15.33 -2.93
CA PHE A 19 -14.31 -15.51 -1.59
C PHE A 19 -15.51 -14.61 -1.25
N GLY A 20 -16.22 -14.09 -2.26
CA GLY A 20 -17.40 -13.22 -2.07
C GLY A 20 -18.43 -13.84 -1.10
N ASP A 21 -18.82 -15.11 -1.28
CA ASP A 21 -19.75 -15.81 -0.39
C ASP A 21 -19.28 -15.86 1.08
N ALA A 22 -17.97 -15.98 1.31
CA ALA A 22 -17.41 -15.96 2.66
C ALA A 22 -17.45 -14.54 3.25
N LEU A 23 -17.22 -13.53 2.42
CA LEU A 23 -17.28 -12.12 2.81
C LEU A 23 -18.72 -11.71 3.15
N GLU A 24 -19.72 -12.11 2.34
CA GLU A 24 -21.15 -11.87 2.62
C GLU A 24 -21.56 -12.48 3.97
N ARG A 25 -21.11 -13.69 4.27
CA ARG A 25 -21.36 -14.29 5.59
C ARG A 25 -20.70 -13.56 6.75
N ALA A 26 -19.55 -12.94 6.51
CA ALA A 26 -18.81 -12.17 7.52
C ALA A 26 -19.41 -10.77 7.74
N PHE A 27 -20.08 -10.21 6.73
CA PHE A 27 -20.70 -8.88 6.73
C PHE A 27 -22.14 -8.93 6.21
N PRO A 28 -23.07 -9.60 6.93
CA PRO A 28 -24.42 -9.86 6.43
C PRO A 28 -25.28 -8.61 6.21
N ASP A 29 -24.93 -7.50 6.87
CA ASP A 29 -25.63 -6.21 6.75
C ASP A 29 -25.05 -5.31 5.66
N SER A 30 -24.06 -5.79 4.89
CA SER A 30 -23.34 -5.02 3.88
C SER A 30 -23.72 -5.53 2.48
N ASP A 31 -24.55 -4.77 1.77
CA ASP A 31 -25.11 -5.15 0.46
C ASP A 31 -24.38 -4.48 -0.72
N PRO A 32 -24.52 -5.05 -1.96
CA PRO A 32 -23.88 -4.50 -3.16
C PRO A 32 -24.35 -3.08 -3.56
N GLU A 33 -25.59 -2.69 -3.21
CA GLU A 33 -26.11 -1.35 -3.51
C GLU A 33 -25.37 -0.32 -2.63
N THR A 34 -25.20 -0.62 -1.35
CA THR A 34 -24.38 0.17 -0.43
C THR A 34 -22.94 0.30 -0.94
N TRP A 35 -22.34 -0.80 -1.42
CA TRP A 35 -20.99 -0.75 -1.96
C TRP A 35 -20.88 0.16 -3.18
N THR A 36 -21.83 0.07 -4.09
CA THR A 36 -21.91 0.93 -5.27
C THR A 36 -21.99 2.41 -4.87
N ALA A 37 -22.91 2.75 -3.98
CA ALA A 37 -23.09 4.11 -3.49
C ALA A 37 -21.83 4.66 -2.81
N VAL A 38 -21.15 3.86 -1.98
CA VAL A 38 -19.91 4.26 -1.30
C VAL A 38 -18.78 4.53 -2.31
N VAL A 39 -18.57 3.64 -3.29
CA VAL A 39 -17.51 3.82 -4.31
C VAL A 39 -17.80 5.04 -5.20
N GLU A 40 -19.06 5.27 -5.59
CA GLU A 40 -19.46 6.44 -6.37
C GLU A 40 -19.26 7.75 -5.58
N GLN A 41 -19.62 7.79 -4.30
CA GLN A 41 -19.37 8.95 -3.44
C GLN A 41 -17.88 9.20 -3.21
N ALA A 42 -17.08 8.14 -3.07
CA ALA A 42 -15.62 8.27 -3.01
C ALA A 42 -15.06 8.87 -4.30
N ALA A 43 -15.55 8.45 -5.47
CA ALA A 43 -15.14 9.00 -6.75
C ALA A 43 -15.49 10.49 -6.88
N LEU A 44 -16.69 10.88 -6.44
CA LEU A 44 -17.13 12.29 -6.44
C LEU A 44 -16.24 13.16 -5.53
N LEU A 45 -15.92 12.70 -4.32
CA LEU A 45 -15.01 13.41 -3.42
C LEU A 45 -13.60 13.53 -4.03
N ALA A 46 -13.09 12.43 -4.59
CA ALA A 46 -11.79 12.39 -5.23
C ALA A 46 -11.71 13.39 -6.37
N GLU A 47 -12.68 13.36 -7.30
CA GLU A 47 -12.70 14.21 -8.49
C GLU A 47 -12.92 15.70 -8.17
N ALA A 48 -13.88 16.01 -7.27
CA ALA A 48 -14.28 17.37 -7.01
C ALA A 48 -13.40 18.11 -5.99
N VAL A 49 -12.79 17.40 -5.05
CA VAL A 49 -12.11 18.02 -3.90
C VAL A 49 -10.62 17.69 -3.86
N ILE A 50 -10.22 16.42 -4.02
CA ILE A 50 -8.83 16.00 -3.79
C ILE A 50 -7.97 16.24 -5.06
N ASP A 51 -8.47 15.84 -6.24
CA ASP A 51 -7.71 15.97 -7.50
C ASP A 51 -7.28 17.42 -7.81
N PRO A 52 -8.12 18.46 -7.63
CA PRO A 52 -7.71 19.85 -7.82
C PRO A 52 -6.58 20.31 -6.87
N LEU A 53 -6.43 19.69 -5.70
CA LEU A 53 -5.37 20.02 -4.74
C LEU A 53 -4.01 19.48 -5.15
N ASP A 54 -3.95 18.40 -5.93
CA ASP A 54 -2.71 17.67 -6.20
C ASP A 54 -1.63 18.55 -6.86
N ALA A 55 -2.00 19.37 -7.84
CA ALA A 55 -1.07 20.32 -8.47
C ALA A 55 -0.60 21.41 -7.50
N VAL A 56 -1.47 21.87 -6.59
CA VAL A 56 -1.13 22.86 -5.57
C VAL A 56 -0.18 22.26 -4.52
N LEU A 57 -0.45 21.01 -4.11
CA LEU A 57 0.37 20.24 -3.17
C LEU A 57 1.79 20.04 -3.71
N ASP A 58 1.94 19.66 -4.98
CA ASP A 58 3.26 19.49 -5.60
C ASP A 58 3.97 20.84 -5.86
N GLY A 59 3.24 21.83 -6.36
CA GLY A 59 3.83 23.11 -6.77
C GLY A 59 4.30 23.99 -5.62
N LEU A 60 3.55 24.05 -4.51
CA LEU A 60 3.88 24.87 -3.34
C LEU A 60 4.63 24.11 -2.27
N GLY A 61 4.28 22.84 -2.04
CA GLY A 61 4.82 22.02 -0.97
C GLY A 61 4.53 22.56 0.44
N ALA A 62 4.72 21.71 1.44
CA ALA A 62 4.68 22.14 2.83
C ALA A 62 5.95 22.91 3.22
N ARG A 63 5.85 23.87 4.16
CA ARG A 63 6.95 24.75 4.57
C ARG A 63 7.12 24.76 6.08
N LEU A 64 8.36 24.83 6.54
CA LEU A 64 8.68 25.06 7.94
C LEU A 64 8.76 26.59 8.18
N VAL A 65 7.89 27.12 9.03
CA VAL A 65 7.81 28.54 9.39
C VAL A 65 7.74 28.64 10.90
N ASP A 66 8.67 29.36 11.50
CA ASP A 66 8.76 29.57 12.95
C ASP A 66 8.69 28.24 13.75
N GLY A 67 9.43 27.22 13.29
CA GLY A 67 9.50 25.90 13.91
C GLY A 67 8.23 25.05 13.75
N ARG A 68 7.28 25.44 12.91
CA ARG A 68 6.03 24.73 12.63
C ARG A 68 5.84 24.50 11.13
N VAL A 69 5.31 23.34 10.80
CA VAL A 69 4.94 23.05 9.42
C VAL A 69 3.63 23.75 9.07
N ARG A 70 3.65 24.44 7.93
CA ARG A 70 2.48 25.06 7.29
C ARG A 70 2.15 24.29 6.03
N CYS A 71 0.93 23.80 5.97
CA CYS A 71 0.38 23.12 4.80
C CYS A 71 -0.07 24.12 3.75
N VAL A 72 -0.29 23.64 2.52
CA VAL A 72 -0.68 24.49 1.41
C VAL A 72 -2.12 24.98 1.53
N PRO A 73 -2.49 26.12 0.89
CA PRO A 73 -3.87 26.58 0.81
C PRO A 73 -4.81 25.51 0.24
N GLY A 74 -5.99 25.36 0.81
CA GLY A 74 -7.00 24.38 0.42
C GLY A 74 -6.82 22.99 1.05
N HIS A 75 -5.63 22.65 1.58
CA HIS A 75 -5.39 21.34 2.19
C HIS A 75 -6.32 21.10 3.39
N ARG A 76 -6.51 22.10 4.25
CA ARG A 76 -7.44 22.00 5.39
C ARG A 76 -8.88 21.74 4.94
N ALA A 77 -9.37 22.44 3.93
CA ALA A 77 -10.72 22.22 3.42
C ALA A 77 -10.90 20.82 2.82
N GLY A 78 -9.87 20.32 2.10
CA GLY A 78 -9.87 18.92 1.63
C GLY A 78 -9.89 17.92 2.76
N TRP A 79 -9.09 18.13 3.81
CA TRP A 79 -9.10 17.30 5.01
C TRP A 79 -10.46 17.28 5.70
N ASP A 80 -11.05 18.45 5.92
CA ASP A 80 -12.36 18.59 6.55
C ASP A 80 -13.45 17.88 5.71
N ALA A 81 -13.40 17.96 4.37
CA ALA A 81 -14.33 17.26 3.49
C ALA A 81 -14.20 15.72 3.59
N LEU A 82 -12.96 15.21 3.63
CA LEU A 82 -12.71 13.77 3.80
C LEU A 82 -13.22 13.28 5.17
N VAL A 83 -12.95 14.02 6.23
CA VAL A 83 -13.38 13.67 7.59
C VAL A 83 -14.89 13.73 7.74
N HIS A 84 -15.54 14.83 7.31
CA HIS A 84 -17.00 14.99 7.40
C HIS A 84 -17.75 13.97 6.55
N GLY A 85 -17.15 13.46 5.46
CA GLY A 85 -17.69 12.37 4.67
C GLY A 85 -17.60 10.99 5.34
N GLY A 86 -16.98 10.88 6.53
CA GLY A 86 -16.88 9.63 7.29
C GLY A 86 -15.82 8.64 6.77
N TRP A 87 -14.92 9.08 5.87
CA TRP A 87 -13.97 8.19 5.20
C TRP A 87 -12.86 7.61 6.09
N LEU A 88 -12.69 8.13 7.30
CA LEU A 88 -11.77 7.55 8.30
C LEU A 88 -12.37 6.38 9.07
N THR A 89 -13.70 6.18 8.98
CA THR A 89 -14.45 5.31 9.88
C THR A 89 -14.97 4.04 9.22
N LEU A 90 -14.84 3.91 7.88
CA LEU A 90 -15.44 2.83 7.09
C LEU A 90 -15.27 1.43 7.70
N PRO A 91 -14.04 0.93 7.94
CA PRO A 91 -13.84 -0.47 8.33
C PRO A 91 -13.88 -0.73 9.84
N LEU A 92 -14.09 0.29 10.67
CA LEU A 92 -14.16 0.09 12.10
C LEU A 92 -15.55 -0.36 12.53
N ALA A 93 -15.61 -1.19 13.58
CA ALA A 93 -16.87 -1.64 14.14
C ALA A 93 -17.72 -0.47 14.69
N PRO A 94 -19.05 -0.53 14.61
CA PRO A 94 -19.93 0.53 15.13
C PRO A 94 -19.70 0.87 16.61
N GLU A 95 -19.39 -0.13 17.43
CA GLU A 95 -19.08 0.04 18.86
C GLU A 95 -17.81 0.88 19.11
N GLN A 96 -16.98 1.00 18.10
CA GLN A 96 -15.75 1.79 18.10
C GLN A 96 -15.94 3.16 17.42
N GLY A 97 -17.16 3.49 16.99
CA GLY A 97 -17.48 4.71 16.24
C GLY A 97 -17.27 4.59 14.74
N GLY A 98 -17.16 3.38 14.22
CA GLY A 98 -17.02 3.08 12.79
C GLY A 98 -18.35 2.81 12.08
N GLN A 99 -18.28 2.43 10.80
CA GLN A 99 -19.44 2.10 9.98
C GLN A 99 -19.62 0.59 9.78
N GLY A 100 -18.70 -0.24 10.23
CA GLY A 100 -18.77 -1.70 10.14
C GLY A 100 -18.69 -2.25 8.71
N LEU A 101 -18.22 -1.46 7.76
CA LEU A 101 -18.08 -1.89 6.36
C LEU A 101 -16.79 -2.69 6.14
N PRO A 102 -16.73 -3.58 5.15
CA PRO A 102 -15.53 -4.37 4.88
C PRO A 102 -14.31 -3.51 4.54
N LEU A 103 -13.12 -3.94 4.97
CA LEU A 103 -11.84 -3.31 4.64
C LEU A 103 -11.57 -3.31 3.13
N VAL A 104 -12.08 -4.29 2.39
CA VAL A 104 -11.99 -4.32 0.92
C VAL A 104 -12.68 -3.12 0.29
N LEU A 105 -13.82 -2.68 0.82
CA LEU A 105 -14.52 -1.48 0.35
C LEU A 105 -13.72 -0.21 0.64
N ASN A 106 -13.15 -0.10 1.85
CA ASN A 106 -12.20 0.98 2.18
C ASN A 106 -11.00 0.99 1.22
N THR A 107 -10.47 -0.19 0.88
CA THR A 107 -9.34 -0.32 -0.07
C THR A 107 -9.72 0.19 -1.46
N ALA A 108 -10.93 -0.08 -1.95
CA ALA A 108 -11.43 0.46 -3.20
C ALA A 108 -11.55 2.00 -3.17
N CYS A 109 -12.04 2.56 -2.07
CA CYS A 109 -12.11 4.03 -1.90
C CYS A 109 -10.72 4.66 -1.80
N GLU A 110 -9.79 4.04 -1.09
CA GLU A 110 -8.39 4.51 -1.02
C GLU A 110 -7.72 4.55 -2.40
N GLU A 111 -8.05 3.63 -3.31
CA GLU A 111 -7.53 3.66 -4.68
C GLU A 111 -7.96 4.95 -5.41
N LEU A 112 -9.23 5.34 -5.30
CA LEU A 112 -9.76 6.59 -5.88
C LEU A 112 -9.10 7.83 -5.28
N PHE A 113 -8.93 7.88 -3.96
CA PHE A 113 -8.30 9.01 -3.29
C PHE A 113 -6.82 9.12 -3.65
N ASN A 114 -6.10 7.99 -3.77
CA ASN A 114 -4.69 7.98 -4.16
C ASN A 114 -4.49 8.29 -5.66
N ARG A 115 -5.45 7.95 -6.52
CA ARG A 115 -5.49 8.45 -7.89
C ARG A 115 -5.53 9.98 -7.92
N ALA A 116 -6.35 10.56 -7.08
CA ALA A 116 -6.50 12.01 -6.96
C ALA A 116 -5.20 12.65 -6.44
N SER A 117 -4.72 12.25 -5.26
CA SER A 117 -3.45 12.72 -4.70
C SER A 117 -2.88 11.79 -3.63
N ALA A 118 -1.80 11.10 -3.95
CA ALA A 118 -1.09 10.28 -2.98
C ALA A 118 -0.48 11.13 -1.84
N ALA A 119 -0.04 12.36 -2.13
CA ALA A 119 0.50 13.27 -1.11
C ALA A 119 -0.55 13.66 -0.05
N PHE A 120 -1.81 13.85 -0.47
CA PHE A 120 -2.93 14.16 0.43
C PHE A 120 -3.30 12.97 1.31
N THR A 121 -3.44 11.78 0.72
CA THR A 121 -3.94 10.59 1.41
C THR A 121 -3.02 10.07 2.52
N MET A 122 -1.73 10.38 2.46
CA MET A 122 -0.75 10.01 3.50
C MET A 122 -1.08 10.57 4.89
N LEU A 123 -1.94 11.58 5.02
CA LEU A 123 -2.40 12.09 6.31
C LEU A 123 -3.45 11.16 6.97
N ALA A 124 -4.33 10.57 6.16
CA ALA A 124 -5.48 9.81 6.66
C ALA A 124 -5.11 8.43 7.24
N THR A 125 -4.23 7.71 6.55
CA THR A 125 -3.91 6.30 6.87
C THR A 125 -3.36 6.08 8.28
N PRO A 126 -2.39 6.86 8.80
CA PRO A 126 -1.88 6.66 10.14
C PRO A 126 -2.93 6.88 11.23
N GLY A 127 -3.82 7.86 11.06
CA GLY A 127 -4.90 8.14 12.02
C GLY A 127 -5.89 6.98 12.13
N ARG A 128 -6.39 6.50 11.00
CA ARG A 128 -7.32 5.36 10.93
C ARG A 128 -6.70 4.07 11.50
N THR A 129 -5.48 3.75 11.09
CA THR A 129 -4.80 2.52 11.53
C THR A 129 -4.38 2.56 13.00
N ALA A 130 -4.03 3.74 13.52
CA ALA A 130 -3.78 3.95 14.95
C ALA A 130 -5.07 3.80 15.78
N ALA A 131 -6.19 4.34 15.30
CA ALA A 131 -7.49 4.16 15.97
C ALA A 131 -7.86 2.67 16.06
N ALA A 132 -7.73 1.92 14.96
CA ALA A 132 -7.98 0.48 14.93
C ALA A 132 -7.07 -0.30 15.90
N MET A 133 -5.78 0.04 15.93
CA MET A 133 -4.83 -0.58 16.88
C MET A 133 -5.19 -0.25 18.33
N LEU A 134 -5.43 1.02 18.66
CA LEU A 134 -5.79 1.43 20.02
C LEU A 134 -7.07 0.77 20.51
N ALA A 135 -8.06 0.62 19.63
CA ALA A 135 -9.32 -0.06 19.95
C ALA A 135 -9.09 -1.49 20.44
N GLY A 136 -8.07 -2.17 19.92
CA GLY A 136 -7.74 -3.55 20.28
C GLY A 136 -6.77 -3.73 21.44
N VAL A 137 -5.85 -2.78 21.67
CA VAL A 137 -4.71 -3.02 22.59
C VAL A 137 -4.53 -1.97 23.68
N ALA A 138 -5.19 -0.81 23.59
CA ALA A 138 -5.00 0.26 24.57
C ALA A 138 -5.84 0.07 25.83
N GLU A 139 -5.32 0.57 26.96
CA GLU A 139 -6.09 0.70 28.19
C GLU A 139 -7.34 1.57 27.96
N PRO A 140 -8.47 1.29 28.67
CA PRO A 140 -9.74 1.98 28.46
C PRO A 140 -9.63 3.51 28.46
N ALA A 141 -8.93 4.07 29.44
CA ALA A 141 -8.77 5.53 29.56
C ALA A 141 -8.11 6.18 28.33
N LEU A 142 -7.12 5.51 27.74
CA LEU A 142 -6.45 5.99 26.53
C LEU A 142 -7.33 5.80 25.31
N ARG A 143 -7.96 4.64 25.18
CA ARG A 143 -8.83 4.27 24.06
C ARG A 143 -10.03 5.21 23.96
N GLU A 144 -10.73 5.46 25.05
CA GLU A 144 -11.95 6.30 25.09
C GLU A 144 -11.66 7.76 24.71
N VAL A 145 -10.45 8.25 24.93
CA VAL A 145 -10.04 9.61 24.58
C VAL A 145 -9.54 9.68 23.13
N TRP A 146 -8.61 8.78 22.73
CA TRP A 146 -7.89 8.93 21.46
C TRP A 146 -8.66 8.39 20.27
N VAL A 147 -9.37 7.26 20.40
CA VAL A 147 -10.03 6.63 19.24
C VAL A 147 -11.08 7.56 18.62
N PRO A 148 -12.04 8.15 19.38
CA PRO A 148 -13.02 9.07 18.79
C PRO A 148 -12.38 10.30 18.13
N LYS A 149 -11.32 10.85 18.73
CA LYS A 149 -10.64 12.04 18.22
C LYS A 149 -9.84 11.79 16.94
N LEU A 150 -9.26 10.59 16.79
CA LEU A 150 -8.59 10.16 15.57
C LEU A 150 -9.61 9.92 14.45
N LEU A 151 -10.75 9.29 14.76
CA LEU A 151 -11.79 9.00 13.79
C LEU A 151 -12.55 10.24 13.33
N SER A 152 -12.73 11.22 14.22
CA SER A 152 -13.32 12.51 13.86
C SER A 152 -12.34 13.44 13.13
N GLY A 153 -11.07 13.06 12.95
CA GLY A 153 -10.04 13.92 12.37
C GLY A 153 -9.69 15.16 13.19
N GLU A 154 -10.26 15.31 14.38
CA GLU A 154 -9.89 16.39 15.32
C GLU A 154 -8.42 16.26 15.73
N TRP A 155 -7.96 15.02 15.89
CA TRP A 155 -6.56 14.66 16.09
C TRP A 155 -6.07 13.77 14.95
N THR A 156 -4.74 13.78 14.74
CA THR A 156 -4.08 12.93 13.75
C THR A 156 -3.02 12.06 14.40
N ALA A 157 -2.50 11.12 13.65
CA ALA A 157 -1.44 10.23 14.11
C ALA A 157 -0.26 10.18 13.13
N THR A 158 0.90 9.85 13.68
CA THR A 158 2.09 9.49 12.90
C THR A 158 2.67 8.18 13.40
N ILE A 159 3.42 7.48 12.54
CA ILE A 159 4.23 6.35 12.95
C ILE A 159 5.71 6.76 12.98
N CYS A 160 6.35 6.64 14.15
CA CYS A 160 7.72 7.11 14.39
C CYS A 160 8.64 5.92 14.71
N ILE A 161 9.20 5.29 13.68
CA ILE A 161 10.10 4.16 13.84
C ILE A 161 11.54 4.56 13.50
N SER A 162 11.78 5.01 12.27
CA SER A 162 13.12 5.18 11.70
C SER A 162 13.99 6.20 12.43
N GLU A 163 15.26 5.87 12.55
CA GLU A 163 16.35 6.74 13.02
C GLU A 163 17.48 6.73 11.98
N ALA A 164 18.44 7.65 12.08
CA ALA A 164 19.51 7.79 11.11
C ALA A 164 20.29 6.48 10.88
N ASP A 165 20.53 5.70 11.95
CA ASP A 165 21.28 4.43 11.90
C ASP A 165 20.36 3.19 11.98
N ALA A 166 19.02 3.35 11.96
CA ALA A 166 18.07 2.26 12.14
C ALA A 166 16.79 2.48 11.31
N GLY A 167 16.78 1.96 10.09
CA GLY A 167 15.60 1.91 9.23
C GLY A 167 14.99 0.51 9.23
N SER A 168 15.46 -0.38 8.34
CA SER A 168 14.99 -1.77 8.27
C SER A 168 15.41 -2.61 9.50
N ASP A 169 16.56 -2.31 10.11
CA ASP A 169 17.03 -2.96 11.34
C ASP A 169 16.54 -2.20 12.58
N VAL A 170 15.27 -2.43 12.94
CA VAL A 170 14.64 -1.81 14.11
C VAL A 170 15.27 -2.23 15.44
N ALA A 171 16.06 -3.32 15.47
CA ALA A 171 16.76 -3.74 16.68
C ALA A 171 17.84 -2.74 17.14
N ARG A 172 18.29 -1.86 16.22
CA ARG A 172 19.31 -0.83 16.47
C ARG A 172 18.74 0.53 16.89
N LEU A 173 17.44 0.67 17.08
CA LEU A 173 16.84 1.90 17.56
C LEU A 173 17.47 2.35 18.89
N ARG A 174 17.78 3.66 18.98
CA ARG A 174 18.48 4.28 20.11
C ARG A 174 17.60 5.23 20.94
N THR A 175 16.51 5.77 20.38
CA THR A 175 15.55 6.59 21.12
C THR A 175 15.16 5.86 22.40
N ARG A 176 15.27 6.55 23.55
CA ARG A 176 15.04 5.98 24.88
C ARG A 176 13.77 6.52 25.52
N ALA A 177 13.10 5.65 26.24
CA ALA A 177 12.03 5.99 27.16
C ALA A 177 12.47 5.64 28.58
N THR A 178 12.34 6.58 29.50
CA THR A 178 12.66 6.41 30.92
C THR A 178 11.47 6.83 31.77
N GLN A 179 11.33 6.24 32.96
CA GLN A 179 10.33 6.68 33.92
C GLN A 179 10.91 7.75 34.84
N ASP A 180 10.16 8.83 35.01
CA ASP A 180 10.43 9.90 35.95
C ASP A 180 9.15 10.18 36.76
N GLY A 181 9.19 9.92 38.05
CA GLY A 181 8.03 10.10 38.95
C GLY A 181 6.78 9.29 38.54
N GLY A 182 6.98 8.12 37.89
CA GLY A 182 5.90 7.27 37.38
C GLY A 182 5.37 7.67 36.01
N GLN A 183 5.91 8.74 35.40
CA GLN A 183 5.58 9.19 34.07
C GLN A 183 6.68 8.79 33.07
N TRP A 184 6.30 8.30 31.90
CA TRP A 184 7.26 8.03 30.84
C TRP A 184 7.73 9.31 30.15
N ARG A 185 9.05 9.38 29.89
CA ARG A 185 9.73 10.45 29.17
C ARG A 185 10.52 9.87 28.02
N VAL A 186 10.35 10.43 26.81
CA VAL A 186 11.05 9.96 25.61
C VAL A 186 12.10 10.99 25.19
N THR A 187 13.33 10.51 24.93
CA THR A 187 14.43 11.33 24.40
C THR A 187 15.07 10.64 23.21
N GLY A 188 15.25 11.38 22.12
CA GLY A 188 15.88 10.91 20.88
C GLY A 188 15.37 11.67 19.66
N GLU A 189 15.64 11.11 18.47
CA GLU A 189 15.26 11.71 17.21
C GLU A 189 14.70 10.65 16.26
N LYS A 190 13.63 11.00 15.54
CA LYS A 190 13.01 10.17 14.51
C LYS A 190 13.06 10.89 13.17
N ILE A 191 13.34 10.13 12.11
CA ILE A 191 13.47 10.64 10.74
C ILE A 191 12.43 10.03 9.80
N TRP A 192 12.20 10.71 8.67
CA TRP A 192 11.26 10.30 7.64
C TRP A 192 9.80 10.22 8.11
N ILE A 193 9.39 11.07 9.07
CA ILE A 193 8.05 11.04 9.64
C ILE A 193 7.10 11.85 8.77
N SER A 194 6.25 11.16 8.02
CA SER A 194 5.19 11.77 7.22
C SER A 194 4.20 12.49 8.12
N TYR A 195 3.86 13.73 7.76
CA TYR A 195 3.00 14.60 8.57
C TYR A 195 3.41 14.69 10.04
N GLY A 196 4.72 14.64 10.29
CA GLY A 196 5.28 14.74 11.64
C GLY A 196 4.93 16.02 12.38
N ASP A 197 4.65 17.11 11.66
CA ASP A 197 3.97 18.31 12.13
C ASP A 197 3.12 18.88 10.98
N HIS A 198 2.03 19.55 11.32
CA HIS A 198 1.13 20.22 10.37
C HIS A 198 0.11 21.10 11.11
N ASP A 199 -0.62 21.93 10.37
CA ASP A 199 -1.67 22.82 10.89
C ASP A 199 -3.10 22.37 10.50
N LEU A 200 -3.28 21.06 10.19
CA LEU A 200 -4.54 20.50 9.71
C LEU A 200 -5.43 19.92 10.82
N ALA A 201 -4.90 19.71 12.03
CA ALA A 201 -5.62 19.16 13.17
C ALA A 201 -5.20 19.82 14.47
N GLY A 202 -5.99 19.63 15.53
CA GLY A 202 -5.74 20.24 16.85
C GLY A 202 -4.58 19.61 17.61
N ARG A 203 -4.32 18.31 17.40
CA ARG A 203 -3.30 17.54 18.13
C ARG A 203 -2.75 16.41 17.25
N ILE A 204 -1.46 16.08 17.42
CA ILE A 204 -0.80 14.99 16.74
C ILE A 204 -0.32 13.98 17.77
N GLY A 205 -0.68 12.70 17.58
CA GLY A 205 -0.15 11.60 18.38
C GLY A 205 0.97 10.88 17.62
N HIS A 206 2.17 10.88 18.18
CA HIS A 206 3.31 10.18 17.60
C HIS A 206 3.39 8.77 18.21
N PHE A 207 3.01 7.75 17.42
CA PHE A 207 3.14 6.34 17.79
C PHE A 207 4.56 5.88 17.50
N MET A 208 5.34 5.61 18.54
CA MET A 208 6.76 5.35 18.35
C MET A 208 7.29 4.13 19.09
N LEU A 209 8.27 3.49 18.48
CA LEU A 209 9.13 2.54 19.16
C LEU A 209 10.28 3.27 19.85
N ALA A 210 10.41 3.05 21.15
CA ALA A 210 11.55 3.53 21.93
C ALA A 210 12.06 2.45 22.89
N ARG A 211 13.33 2.51 23.22
CA ARG A 211 13.99 1.56 24.11
C ARG A 211 13.68 1.90 25.56
N SER A 212 12.90 1.04 26.21
CA SER A 212 12.52 1.17 27.64
C SER A 212 13.41 0.35 28.58
N SER A 213 14.21 -0.57 28.04
CA SER A 213 15.15 -1.38 28.82
C SER A 213 16.43 -1.68 28.04
N ASP A 214 17.44 -2.20 28.72
CA ASP A 214 18.72 -2.61 28.13
C ASP A 214 18.68 -4.02 27.51
N ALA A 215 17.51 -4.65 27.44
CA ALA A 215 17.34 -5.93 26.78
C ALA A 215 17.75 -5.83 25.29
N ALA A 216 18.55 -6.81 24.84
CA ALA A 216 19.08 -6.80 23.48
C ALA A 216 17.98 -6.96 22.41
N GLY A 217 18.21 -6.34 21.26
CA GLY A 217 17.36 -6.45 20.09
C GLY A 217 15.98 -5.82 20.30
N VAL A 218 14.97 -6.41 19.69
CA VAL A 218 13.58 -5.90 19.74
C VAL A 218 12.89 -6.07 21.08
N ARG A 219 13.43 -6.92 21.96
CA ARG A 219 12.87 -7.12 23.32
C ARG A 219 13.05 -5.92 24.25
N GLY A 220 13.98 -5.02 23.94
CA GLY A 220 14.16 -3.76 24.66
C GLY A 220 13.23 -2.64 24.17
N LEU A 221 12.41 -2.87 23.14
CA LEU A 221 11.56 -1.86 22.53
C LEU A 221 10.12 -1.96 23.03
N SER A 222 9.58 -0.81 23.43
CA SER A 222 8.18 -0.62 23.79
C SER A 222 7.51 0.37 22.85
N LEU A 223 6.18 0.31 22.76
CA LEU A 223 5.38 1.24 21.99
C LEU A 223 4.89 2.37 22.88
N PHE A 224 5.10 3.59 22.43
CA PHE A 224 4.67 4.80 23.13
C PHE A 224 3.80 5.66 22.24
N LEU A 225 2.82 6.31 22.83
CA LEU A 225 2.11 7.45 22.27
C LEU A 225 2.69 8.72 22.90
N VAL A 226 3.28 9.57 22.06
CA VAL A 226 3.83 10.87 22.45
C VAL A 226 3.00 11.96 21.78
N PRO A 227 2.13 12.67 22.52
CA PRO A 227 1.35 13.76 21.95
C PRO A 227 2.23 14.99 21.70
N ASP A 228 1.95 15.75 20.64
CA ASP A 228 2.61 17.05 20.40
C ASP A 228 2.18 18.13 21.40
N ARG A 229 1.01 17.95 22.02
CA ARG A 229 0.43 18.79 23.06
C ARG A 229 -0.06 17.95 24.24
N LEU A 230 0.09 18.47 25.45
CA LEU A 230 -0.43 17.87 26.66
C LEU A 230 -1.94 18.14 26.81
N ASP A 231 -2.58 17.54 27.82
CA ASP A 231 -4.04 17.65 28.02
C ASP A 231 -4.49 19.06 28.44
N ASP A 232 -3.59 19.84 29.03
CA ASP A 232 -3.80 21.26 29.34
C ASP A 232 -3.62 22.20 28.13
N GLY A 233 -3.33 21.63 26.94
CA GLY A 233 -3.10 22.35 25.69
C GLY A 233 -1.68 22.90 25.54
N THR A 234 -0.81 22.78 26.55
CA THR A 234 0.58 23.20 26.45
C THR A 234 1.34 22.28 25.49
N ARG A 235 2.41 22.79 24.88
CA ARG A 235 3.25 21.99 24.00
C ARG A 235 4.09 21.02 24.80
N ASN A 236 4.12 19.78 24.31
CA ASN A 236 5.10 18.80 24.74
C ASN A 236 6.48 19.17 24.18
N THR A 237 7.54 18.62 24.74
CA THR A 237 8.92 18.82 24.29
C THR A 237 9.22 18.00 23.01
N VAL A 238 8.45 18.31 21.97
CA VAL A 238 8.53 17.73 20.63
C VAL A 238 8.84 18.86 19.63
N GLU A 239 9.91 18.72 18.87
CA GLU A 239 10.39 19.76 17.97
C GLU A 239 10.63 19.22 16.56
N VAL A 240 10.15 19.93 15.55
CA VAL A 240 10.52 19.67 14.15
C VAL A 240 11.92 20.25 13.91
N ARG A 241 12.90 19.39 13.70
CA ARG A 241 14.28 19.79 13.39
C ARG A 241 14.39 20.32 11.97
N ARG A 242 13.73 19.65 11.03
CA ARG A 242 13.62 20.03 9.62
C ARG A 242 12.51 19.27 8.91
N ILE A 243 12.13 19.72 7.74
CA ILE A 243 11.37 18.97 6.73
C ILE A 243 12.32 18.60 5.59
N GLU A 244 12.11 17.41 5.02
CA GLU A 244 12.99 16.89 3.97
C GLU A 244 12.66 17.48 2.60
N HIS A 245 13.68 17.83 1.83
CA HIS A 245 13.57 18.14 0.40
C HIS A 245 13.53 16.80 -0.37
N LYS A 246 12.40 16.50 -0.98
CA LYS A 246 12.13 15.19 -1.59
C LYS A 246 12.03 15.27 -3.11
N LEU A 247 12.12 14.11 -3.76
CA LEU A 247 11.87 13.96 -5.20
C LEU A 247 10.41 14.28 -5.57
N GLY A 248 9.47 13.80 -4.76
CA GLY A 248 8.03 13.98 -4.93
C GLY A 248 7.30 14.05 -3.58
N LEU A 249 5.97 13.94 -3.61
CA LEU A 249 5.07 14.06 -2.46
C LEU A 249 5.30 15.37 -1.68
N HIS A 250 5.51 16.47 -2.38
CA HIS A 250 5.90 17.76 -1.78
C HIS A 250 4.86 18.30 -0.82
N GLY A 251 3.57 18.02 -1.07
CA GLY A 251 2.47 18.41 -0.18
C GLY A 251 2.38 17.58 1.11
N SER A 252 3.05 16.43 1.17
CA SER A 252 3.16 15.62 2.38
C SER A 252 4.45 15.96 3.12
N PRO A 253 4.43 16.74 4.21
CA PRO A 253 5.65 17.09 4.94
C PRO A 253 6.28 15.83 5.55
N THR A 254 7.54 15.61 5.26
CA THR A 254 8.33 14.52 5.86
C THR A 254 9.33 15.14 6.83
N CYS A 255 9.13 14.88 8.12
CA CYS A 255 9.82 15.57 9.20
C CYS A 255 10.95 14.74 9.82
N VAL A 256 11.97 15.43 10.29
CA VAL A 256 12.85 14.97 11.35
C VAL A 256 12.34 15.58 12.65
N ILE A 257 12.05 14.73 13.64
CA ILE A 257 11.43 15.14 14.91
C ILE A 257 12.35 14.78 16.06
N GLY A 258 12.71 15.80 16.86
CA GLY A 258 13.42 15.64 18.12
C GLY A 258 12.43 15.54 19.30
N PHE A 259 12.74 14.68 20.24
CA PHE A 259 12.04 14.47 21.50
C PHE A 259 13.03 14.72 22.63
N ASP A 260 12.75 15.68 23.52
CA ASP A 260 13.64 16.08 24.60
C ASP A 260 12.95 15.91 25.96
N GLY A 261 12.96 14.68 26.47
CA GLY A 261 12.21 14.33 27.67
C GLY A 261 10.70 14.46 27.47
N ALA A 262 10.19 14.21 26.27
CA ALA A 262 8.79 14.36 25.93
C ALA A 262 7.90 13.41 26.73
N ALA A 263 6.83 13.93 27.32
CA ALA A 263 5.85 13.13 28.05
C ALA A 263 5.20 12.10 27.11
N ALA A 264 5.10 10.86 27.57
CA ALA A 264 4.67 9.73 26.76
C ALA A 264 3.75 8.80 27.57
N MET A 265 2.92 8.05 26.85
CA MET A 265 2.06 7.00 27.39
C MET A 265 2.50 5.66 26.80
N LEU A 266 2.74 4.66 27.65
CA LEU A 266 3.04 3.29 27.20
C LEU A 266 1.77 2.66 26.60
N ILE A 267 1.90 2.01 25.45
CA ILE A 267 0.81 1.24 24.83
C ILE A 267 1.15 -0.24 24.90
N GLY A 268 0.25 -1.01 25.52
CA GLY A 268 0.46 -2.45 25.73
C GLY A 268 1.55 -2.73 26.78
N ALA A 269 2.23 -3.87 26.67
CA ALA A 269 3.23 -4.31 27.64
C ALA A 269 4.63 -3.82 27.28
N GLU A 270 5.43 -3.48 28.29
CA GLU A 270 6.84 -3.14 28.13
C GLU A 270 7.63 -4.29 27.48
N GLY A 271 8.56 -3.95 26.57
CA GLY A 271 9.36 -4.91 25.82
C GLY A 271 8.59 -5.62 24.69
N ARG A 272 7.32 -5.28 24.48
CA ARG A 272 6.45 -5.85 23.43
C ARG A 272 6.09 -4.86 22.33
N GLY A 273 6.83 -3.76 22.19
CA GLY A 273 6.45 -2.63 21.33
C GLY A 273 6.23 -3.01 19.88
N LEU A 274 7.12 -3.81 19.28
CA LEU A 274 6.97 -4.24 17.88
C LEU A 274 5.73 -5.15 17.69
N GLN A 275 5.46 -6.04 18.65
CA GLN A 275 4.29 -6.91 18.60
C GLN A 275 2.99 -6.12 18.75
N THR A 276 2.96 -5.12 19.63
CA THR A 276 1.81 -4.23 19.84
C THR A 276 1.53 -3.35 18.61
N LEU A 277 2.59 -2.88 17.93
CA LEU A 277 2.49 -2.06 16.72
C LEU A 277 2.10 -2.86 15.46
N PHE A 278 2.30 -4.18 15.47
CA PHE A 278 2.18 -5.03 14.28
C PHE A 278 0.84 -4.94 13.55
N PRO A 279 -0.34 -4.90 14.22
CA PRO A 279 -1.63 -4.72 13.55
C PRO A 279 -1.71 -3.42 12.73
N MET A 280 -1.20 -2.31 13.28
CA MET A 280 -1.12 -1.04 12.55
C MET A 280 -0.22 -1.17 11.31
N MET A 281 0.95 -1.80 11.45
CA MET A 281 1.87 -1.99 10.32
C MET A 281 1.27 -2.85 9.20
N LEU A 282 0.48 -3.88 9.50
CA LEU A 282 -0.17 -4.70 8.48
C LEU A 282 -1.16 -3.88 7.65
N GLN A 283 -1.98 -3.05 8.29
CA GLN A 283 -2.93 -2.19 7.60
C GLN A 283 -2.22 -1.08 6.80
N MET A 284 -1.16 -0.48 7.33
CA MET A 284 -0.37 0.50 6.58
C MET A 284 0.31 -0.12 5.35
N ARG A 285 0.78 -1.36 5.44
CA ARG A 285 1.30 -2.09 4.28
C ARG A 285 0.22 -2.38 3.24
N LEU A 286 -0.99 -2.76 3.67
CA LEU A 286 -2.11 -2.93 2.76
C LEU A 286 -2.42 -1.63 2.02
N SER A 287 -2.47 -0.48 2.71
CA SER A 287 -2.77 0.83 2.09
C SER A 287 -1.74 1.24 1.02
N CYS A 288 -0.54 0.67 1.00
CA CYS A 288 0.41 0.87 -0.11
C CYS A 288 -0.09 0.26 -1.43
N ALA A 289 -0.96 -0.76 -1.38
CA ALA A 289 -1.47 -1.40 -2.59
C ALA A 289 -2.45 -0.49 -3.34
N PRO A 290 -3.56 0.00 -2.76
CA PRO A 290 -4.45 0.96 -3.43
C PRO A 290 -3.73 2.28 -3.76
N GLN A 291 -2.72 2.69 -2.99
CA GLN A 291 -1.90 3.86 -3.30
C GLN A 291 -1.14 3.66 -4.62
N GLY A 292 -0.48 2.52 -4.79
CA GLY A 292 0.25 2.22 -6.02
C GLY A 292 -0.68 2.08 -7.22
N VAL A 293 -1.80 1.38 -7.06
CA VAL A 293 -2.78 1.17 -8.15
C VAL A 293 -3.44 2.49 -8.56
N GLY A 294 -3.85 3.34 -7.61
CA GLY A 294 -4.46 4.63 -7.89
C GLY A 294 -3.56 5.56 -8.70
N VAL A 295 -2.28 5.68 -8.32
CA VAL A 295 -1.30 6.48 -9.08
C VAL A 295 -1.04 5.89 -10.46
N ALA A 296 -0.96 4.56 -10.59
CA ALA A 296 -0.79 3.89 -11.88
C ALA A 296 -2.00 4.10 -12.80
N GLU A 297 -3.23 4.01 -12.27
CA GLU A 297 -4.47 4.30 -13.01
C GLU A 297 -4.48 5.73 -13.55
N ALA A 298 -4.12 6.73 -12.71
CA ALA A 298 -4.04 8.14 -13.13
C ALA A 298 -3.06 8.34 -14.30
N ALA A 299 -1.92 7.66 -14.25
CA ALA A 299 -0.91 7.73 -15.30
C ALA A 299 -1.37 7.03 -16.60
N LEU A 300 -1.95 5.84 -16.48
CA LEU A 300 -2.51 5.06 -17.59
C LEU A 300 -3.61 5.85 -18.32
N GLU A 301 -4.56 6.42 -17.60
CA GLU A 301 -5.66 7.17 -18.20
C GLU A 301 -5.15 8.41 -18.94
N THR A 302 -4.19 9.13 -18.36
CA THR A 302 -3.53 10.25 -19.03
C THR A 302 -2.87 9.81 -20.34
N ALA A 303 -2.20 8.64 -20.36
CA ALA A 303 -1.58 8.09 -21.56
C ALA A 303 -2.60 7.68 -22.61
N LEU A 304 -3.73 7.09 -22.20
CA LEU A 304 -4.82 6.71 -23.09
C LEU A 304 -5.47 7.91 -23.77
N ASP A 305 -5.81 8.94 -23.00
CA ASP A 305 -6.42 10.17 -23.51
C ASP A 305 -5.48 10.88 -24.47
N TYR A 306 -4.20 10.99 -24.11
CA TYR A 306 -3.18 11.56 -24.98
C TYR A 306 -3.03 10.77 -26.29
N ALA A 307 -2.96 9.44 -26.22
CA ALA A 307 -2.76 8.59 -27.39
C ALA A 307 -3.95 8.66 -28.36
N GLN A 308 -5.17 8.88 -27.87
CA GLN A 308 -6.36 9.07 -28.70
C GLN A 308 -6.38 10.45 -29.36
N ALA A 309 -5.94 11.48 -28.66
CA ALA A 309 -5.97 12.88 -29.14
C ALA A 309 -4.77 13.23 -30.02
N ARG A 310 -3.56 12.76 -29.68
CA ARG A 310 -2.32 13.07 -30.40
C ARG A 310 -2.27 12.40 -31.76
N ARG A 311 -2.07 13.19 -32.81
CA ARG A 311 -1.95 12.70 -34.19
C ARG A 311 -0.50 12.76 -34.66
N GLN A 312 0.02 11.64 -35.18
CA GLN A 312 1.37 11.53 -35.70
C GLN A 312 1.50 10.27 -36.60
N GLY A 313 2.27 10.36 -37.64
CA GLY A 313 2.51 9.22 -38.56
C GLY A 313 1.30 8.89 -39.43
N GLY A 314 1.26 7.67 -39.97
CA GLY A 314 0.32 7.23 -41.02
C GLY A 314 0.88 7.41 -42.42
N ASP A 315 0.02 7.35 -43.44
CA ASP A 315 0.40 7.64 -44.84
C ASP A 315 0.76 9.12 -45.01
N ALA A 316 1.93 9.42 -45.53
CA ALA A 316 2.40 10.79 -45.74
C ALA A 316 1.50 11.61 -46.72
N ALA A 317 0.71 10.93 -47.57
CA ALA A 317 -0.27 11.57 -48.46
C ALA A 317 -1.64 11.83 -47.82
N ALA A 318 -1.86 11.39 -46.54
CA ALA A 318 -3.09 11.53 -45.80
C ALA A 318 -2.87 12.33 -44.47
N PRO A 319 -3.94 12.86 -43.84
CA PRO A 319 -3.82 13.46 -42.52
C PRO A 319 -3.25 12.47 -41.48
N PRO A 320 -2.44 12.95 -40.49
CA PRO A 320 -1.84 12.08 -39.52
C PRO A 320 -2.91 11.37 -38.64
N VAL A 321 -2.62 10.14 -38.26
CA VAL A 321 -3.52 9.29 -37.45
C VAL A 321 -3.31 9.47 -35.95
N PRO A 322 -4.30 9.16 -35.10
CA PRO A 322 -4.08 9.09 -33.64
C PRO A 322 -2.98 8.09 -33.32
N ILE A 323 -2.07 8.41 -32.40
CA ILE A 323 -0.93 7.54 -32.09
C ILE A 323 -1.35 6.20 -31.47
N VAL A 324 -2.55 6.10 -30.91
CA VAL A 324 -3.12 4.84 -30.42
C VAL A 324 -3.26 3.78 -31.52
N THR A 325 -3.21 4.16 -32.80
CA THR A 325 -3.26 3.21 -33.94
C THR A 325 -1.92 2.53 -34.23
N HIS A 326 -0.81 3.00 -33.64
CA HIS A 326 0.50 2.39 -33.81
C HIS A 326 0.69 1.19 -32.91
N ALA A 327 1.17 0.08 -33.45
CA ALA A 327 1.29 -1.21 -32.77
C ALA A 327 2.09 -1.13 -31.45
N ASP A 328 3.21 -0.39 -31.41
CA ASP A 328 4.01 -0.27 -30.20
C ASP A 328 3.29 0.56 -29.11
N VAL A 329 2.55 1.61 -29.50
CA VAL A 329 1.72 2.38 -28.55
C VAL A 329 0.62 1.49 -27.98
N GLN A 330 -0.06 0.68 -28.81
CA GLN A 330 -1.07 -0.29 -28.37
C GLN A 330 -0.48 -1.29 -27.37
N ARG A 331 0.68 -1.86 -27.68
CA ARG A 331 1.39 -2.78 -26.78
C ARG A 331 1.71 -2.13 -25.44
N GLN A 332 2.24 -0.90 -25.42
CA GLN A 332 2.54 -0.17 -24.19
C GLN A 332 1.29 0.08 -23.36
N LEU A 333 0.21 0.56 -23.98
CA LEU A 333 -1.06 0.84 -23.29
C LEU A 333 -1.70 -0.44 -22.73
N LEU A 334 -1.70 -1.55 -23.50
CA LEU A 334 -2.23 -2.83 -23.02
C LEU A 334 -1.38 -3.42 -21.90
N ALA A 335 -0.05 -3.31 -21.97
CA ALA A 335 0.85 -3.76 -20.91
C ALA A 335 0.62 -3.00 -19.60
N MET A 336 0.42 -1.67 -19.67
CA MET A 336 0.08 -0.86 -18.50
C MET A 336 -1.30 -1.24 -17.94
N ALA A 337 -2.33 -1.33 -18.80
CA ALA A 337 -3.69 -1.69 -18.43
C ALA A 337 -3.75 -3.07 -17.76
N ALA A 338 -3.09 -4.08 -18.35
CA ALA A 338 -3.01 -5.42 -17.79
C ALA A 338 -2.45 -5.41 -16.37
N ARG A 339 -1.32 -4.74 -16.17
CA ARG A 339 -0.67 -4.66 -14.85
C ARG A 339 -1.52 -3.93 -13.82
N VAL A 340 -2.22 -2.85 -14.20
CA VAL A 340 -3.10 -2.09 -13.32
C VAL A 340 -4.29 -2.94 -12.87
N GLU A 341 -5.00 -3.60 -13.80
CA GLU A 341 -6.17 -4.40 -13.46
C GLU A 341 -5.80 -5.62 -12.60
N ILE A 342 -4.66 -6.27 -12.88
CA ILE A 342 -4.19 -7.39 -12.07
C ILE A 342 -3.79 -6.94 -10.66
N ALA A 343 -3.07 -5.83 -10.52
CA ALA A 343 -2.68 -5.30 -9.22
C ALA A 343 -3.90 -4.85 -8.39
N ARG A 344 -4.92 -4.26 -9.03
CA ARG A 344 -6.23 -3.96 -8.41
C ARG A 344 -6.86 -5.22 -7.83
N GLY A 345 -6.96 -6.28 -8.63
CA GLY A 345 -7.50 -7.56 -8.17
C GLY A 345 -6.70 -8.14 -7.00
N ILE A 346 -5.37 -8.08 -7.03
CA ILE A 346 -4.50 -8.53 -5.92
C ILE A 346 -4.75 -7.69 -4.65
N ALA A 347 -4.84 -6.36 -4.77
CA ALA A 347 -5.08 -5.46 -3.64
C ALA A 347 -6.43 -5.77 -2.96
N LEU A 348 -7.50 -5.88 -3.75
CA LEU A 348 -8.83 -6.19 -3.26
C LEU A 348 -8.92 -7.61 -2.67
N ALA A 349 -8.32 -8.62 -3.32
CA ALA A 349 -8.25 -9.98 -2.78
C ALA A 349 -7.49 -10.03 -1.44
N THR A 350 -6.40 -9.26 -1.31
CA THR A 350 -5.63 -9.17 -0.07
C THR A 350 -6.46 -8.53 1.06
N ALA A 351 -7.19 -7.46 0.76
CA ALA A 351 -8.09 -6.82 1.73
C ALA A 351 -9.21 -7.78 2.16
N THR A 352 -9.83 -8.50 1.20
CA THR A 352 -10.86 -9.51 1.47
C THR A 352 -10.39 -10.59 2.46
N VAL A 353 -9.20 -11.15 2.25
CA VAL A 353 -8.69 -12.18 3.17
C VAL A 353 -8.27 -11.63 4.52
N MET A 354 -7.92 -10.35 4.62
CA MET A 354 -7.71 -9.66 5.90
C MET A 354 -9.03 -9.46 6.65
N ASP A 355 -10.11 -9.09 5.97
CA ASP A 355 -11.47 -9.05 6.52
C ASP A 355 -11.87 -10.42 7.07
N LEU A 356 -11.73 -11.46 6.28
CA LEU A 356 -12.05 -12.84 6.67
C LEU A 356 -11.18 -13.33 7.85
N GLY A 357 -9.92 -12.93 7.90
CA GLY A 357 -9.04 -13.20 9.02
C GLY A 357 -9.53 -12.62 10.36
N SER A 358 -10.34 -11.57 10.30
CA SER A 358 -10.88 -10.88 11.49
C SER A 358 -12.33 -11.25 11.79
N HIS A 359 -13.16 -11.45 10.75
CA HIS A 359 -14.62 -11.50 10.87
C HIS A 359 -15.25 -12.86 10.51
N ALA A 360 -14.52 -13.76 9.83
CA ALA A 360 -15.02 -15.12 9.55
C ALA A 360 -15.24 -15.92 10.85
N PRO A 361 -15.97 -17.06 10.81
CA PRO A 361 -16.07 -17.97 11.94
C PRO A 361 -14.70 -18.31 12.52
N GLU A 362 -14.57 -18.37 13.84
CA GLU A 362 -13.29 -18.51 14.56
C GLU A 362 -12.43 -19.68 14.03
N ALA A 363 -13.06 -20.80 13.71
CA ALA A 363 -12.37 -21.98 13.18
C ALA A 363 -11.68 -21.73 11.81
N GLU A 364 -12.09 -20.73 11.05
CA GLU A 364 -11.57 -20.42 9.72
C GLU A 364 -10.52 -19.29 9.75
N ARG A 365 -10.55 -18.42 10.77
CA ARG A 365 -9.74 -17.19 10.84
C ARG A 365 -8.25 -17.42 10.66
N ALA A 366 -7.71 -18.46 11.32
CA ALA A 366 -6.28 -18.77 11.23
C ALA A 366 -5.84 -19.08 9.78
N GLY A 367 -6.67 -19.78 9.01
CA GLY A 367 -6.42 -20.06 7.60
C GLY A 367 -6.47 -18.81 6.71
N TRP A 368 -7.41 -17.90 6.98
CA TRP A 368 -7.50 -16.62 6.27
C TRP A 368 -6.33 -15.70 6.59
N LEU A 369 -5.94 -15.58 7.85
CA LEU A 369 -4.75 -14.82 8.28
C LEU A 369 -3.47 -15.35 7.63
N MET A 370 -3.33 -16.67 7.52
CA MET A 370 -2.17 -17.30 6.87
C MET A 370 -2.10 -16.90 5.39
N LEU A 371 -3.23 -16.90 4.68
CA LEU A 371 -3.33 -16.44 3.29
C LEU A 371 -3.08 -14.94 3.18
N ALA A 372 -3.64 -14.12 4.08
CA ALA A 372 -3.41 -12.67 4.13
C ALA A 372 -1.92 -12.35 4.28
N HIS A 373 -1.22 -13.05 5.15
CA HIS A 373 0.22 -12.90 5.35
C HIS A 373 1.04 -13.28 4.11
N PHE A 374 0.58 -14.22 3.29
CA PHE A 374 1.22 -14.55 2.02
C PHE A 374 0.98 -13.49 0.95
N LEU A 375 -0.27 -13.00 0.81
CA LEU A 375 -0.63 -12.03 -0.22
C LEU A 375 -0.10 -10.61 0.06
N LEU A 376 0.00 -10.20 1.32
CA LEU A 376 0.33 -8.82 1.69
C LEU A 376 1.70 -8.33 1.16
N PRO A 377 2.82 -9.07 1.24
CA PRO A 377 4.08 -8.67 0.62
C PRO A 377 3.97 -8.49 -0.90
N ILE A 378 3.20 -9.37 -1.57
CA ILE A 378 2.94 -9.33 -3.01
C ILE A 378 2.15 -8.07 -3.38
N ALA A 379 1.05 -7.81 -2.68
CA ALA A 379 0.21 -6.64 -2.92
C ALA A 379 0.97 -5.34 -2.68
N LYS A 380 1.71 -5.23 -1.55
CA LYS A 380 2.48 -4.05 -1.19
C LYS A 380 3.58 -3.74 -2.21
N ASP A 381 4.46 -4.71 -2.47
CA ASP A 381 5.64 -4.47 -3.30
C ASP A 381 5.28 -4.39 -4.79
N GLY A 382 4.39 -5.28 -5.25
CA GLY A 382 3.94 -5.29 -6.63
C GLY A 382 3.28 -3.98 -7.04
N SER A 383 2.35 -3.45 -6.23
CA SER A 383 1.68 -2.18 -6.51
C SER A 383 2.61 -0.98 -6.37
N ALA A 384 3.55 -1.00 -5.43
CA ALA A 384 4.52 0.07 -5.23
C ALA A 384 5.46 0.24 -6.45
N ARG A 385 5.96 -0.88 -6.99
CA ARG A 385 6.78 -0.87 -8.22
C ARG A 385 5.95 -0.54 -9.46
N LEU A 386 4.73 -1.08 -9.53
CA LEU A 386 3.78 -0.80 -10.61
C LEU A 386 3.57 0.69 -10.82
N ALA A 387 3.34 1.45 -9.74
CA ALA A 387 3.08 2.89 -9.82
C ALA A 387 4.17 3.63 -10.57
N PHE A 388 5.43 3.33 -10.26
CA PHE A 388 6.59 3.93 -10.92
C PHE A 388 6.70 3.49 -12.39
N ASP A 389 6.58 2.19 -12.66
CA ASP A 389 6.74 1.63 -13.99
C ASP A 389 5.65 2.12 -14.95
N VAL A 390 4.38 2.17 -14.51
CA VAL A 390 3.27 2.67 -15.33
C VAL A 390 3.39 4.17 -15.54
N SER A 391 3.81 4.95 -14.53
CA SER A 391 4.06 6.38 -14.70
C SER A 391 5.19 6.65 -15.71
N SER A 392 6.25 5.84 -15.68
CA SER A 392 7.35 5.89 -16.66
C SER A 392 6.88 5.49 -18.06
N GLY A 393 6.06 4.44 -18.19
CA GLY A 393 5.46 4.03 -19.45
C GLY A 393 4.52 5.09 -20.02
N ALA A 394 3.70 5.71 -19.18
CA ALA A 394 2.82 6.81 -19.58
C ALA A 394 3.62 8.02 -20.11
N LEU A 395 4.72 8.39 -19.43
CA LEU A 395 5.63 9.43 -19.88
C LEU A 395 6.22 9.08 -21.26
N GLN A 396 6.59 7.82 -21.48
CA GLN A 396 7.09 7.34 -22.76
C GLN A 396 6.03 7.50 -23.88
N VAL A 397 4.76 7.18 -23.61
CA VAL A 397 3.66 7.36 -24.59
C VAL A 397 3.45 8.82 -24.92
N LEU A 398 3.56 9.74 -23.96
CA LEU A 398 3.43 11.18 -24.15
C LEU A 398 4.65 11.79 -24.89
N GLY A 399 5.81 11.11 -24.88
CA GLY A 399 7.06 11.61 -25.46
C GLY A 399 7.53 12.88 -24.76
N GLY A 400 8.01 13.86 -25.53
CA GLY A 400 8.51 15.13 -24.98
C GLY A 400 7.49 15.89 -24.11
N ALA A 401 6.21 15.80 -24.43
CA ALA A 401 5.14 16.41 -23.62
C ALA A 401 5.10 15.84 -22.19
N GLY A 402 5.27 14.51 -22.05
CA GLY A 402 5.28 13.85 -20.73
C GLY A 402 6.44 14.27 -19.83
N TYR A 403 7.50 14.84 -20.38
CA TYR A 403 8.67 15.32 -19.63
C TYR A 403 8.51 16.75 -19.12
N THR A 404 7.39 17.41 -19.43
CA THR A 404 7.10 18.78 -18.99
C THR A 404 6.10 18.80 -17.84
N ARG A 405 6.13 19.85 -17.01
CA ARG A 405 5.17 20.05 -15.92
C ARG A 405 3.75 20.40 -16.37
N GLU A 406 3.53 20.55 -17.66
CA GLU A 406 2.20 20.76 -18.25
C GLU A 406 1.32 19.51 -18.13
N TRP A 407 1.94 18.34 -18.02
CA TRP A 407 1.27 17.05 -17.89
C TRP A 407 1.53 16.41 -16.54
N PRO A 408 0.51 15.82 -15.89
CA PRO A 408 0.63 15.31 -14.52
C PRO A 408 1.51 14.05 -14.40
N VAL A 409 1.88 13.39 -15.50
CA VAL A 409 2.62 12.09 -15.46
C VAL A 409 4.01 12.22 -14.84
N GLU A 410 4.71 13.36 -15.03
CA GLU A 410 6.03 13.59 -14.43
C GLU A 410 5.93 13.62 -12.89
N ARG A 411 4.86 14.25 -12.35
CA ARG A 411 4.58 14.28 -10.93
C ARG A 411 4.26 12.89 -10.40
N ARG A 412 3.41 12.12 -11.09
CA ARG A 412 3.08 10.73 -10.75
C ARG A 412 4.34 9.85 -10.68
N LEU A 413 5.27 10.04 -11.62
CA LEU A 413 6.56 9.35 -11.62
C LEU A 413 7.39 9.71 -10.39
N ARG A 414 7.52 10.99 -10.05
CA ARG A 414 8.28 11.45 -8.87
C ARG A 414 7.68 10.94 -7.56
N ASP A 415 6.39 11.06 -7.41
CA ASP A 415 5.65 10.69 -6.19
C ASP A 415 5.70 9.18 -5.93
N SER A 416 5.55 8.38 -6.97
CA SER A 416 5.49 6.92 -6.85
C SER A 416 6.84 6.26 -6.49
N ARG A 417 7.98 6.93 -6.76
CA ARG A 417 9.29 6.27 -6.58
C ARG A 417 9.55 5.83 -5.14
N VAL A 418 9.01 6.53 -4.15
CA VAL A 418 9.21 6.21 -2.74
C VAL A 418 8.38 5.02 -2.25
N PHE A 419 7.32 4.62 -2.95
CA PHE A 419 6.42 3.56 -2.51
C PHE A 419 7.13 2.20 -2.33
N ALA A 420 8.16 1.92 -3.14
CA ALA A 420 9.00 0.72 -2.99
C ALA A 420 10.08 0.86 -1.89
N VAL A 421 10.15 2.00 -1.19
CA VAL A 421 11.15 2.28 -0.15
C VAL A 421 10.53 2.26 1.25
N PHE A 422 9.42 2.97 1.47
CA PHE A 422 8.75 3.04 2.77
C PHE A 422 7.92 1.76 3.08
N GLU A 423 7.45 1.61 4.32
CA GLU A 423 6.68 0.44 4.83
C GLU A 423 7.37 -0.91 4.57
N GLY A 424 8.68 -0.91 4.52
CA GLY A 424 9.54 -2.02 4.15
C GLY A 424 9.87 -2.01 2.67
N THR A 425 11.16 -1.96 2.38
CA THR A 425 11.70 -1.99 1.00
C THR A 425 11.35 -3.30 0.30
N THR A 426 11.49 -3.32 -1.04
CA THR A 426 11.36 -4.55 -1.84
C THR A 426 12.15 -5.72 -1.23
N GLY A 427 13.42 -5.50 -0.83
CA GLY A 427 14.24 -6.53 -0.18
C GLY A 427 13.65 -7.02 1.14
N ILE A 428 13.05 -6.13 1.95
CA ILE A 428 12.39 -6.53 3.21
C ILE A 428 11.14 -7.36 2.93
N GLN A 429 10.33 -7.03 1.90
CA GLN A 429 9.17 -7.83 1.51
C GLN A 429 9.62 -9.22 0.99
N ALA A 430 10.71 -9.27 0.22
CA ALA A 430 11.28 -10.51 -0.29
C ALA A 430 11.80 -11.42 0.84
N ILE A 431 12.53 -10.87 1.80
CA ILE A 431 13.01 -11.61 2.98
C ILE A 431 11.83 -12.01 3.89
N ASP A 432 10.79 -11.19 4.03
CA ASP A 432 9.57 -11.59 4.76
C ASP A 432 8.90 -12.78 4.06
N MET A 433 8.77 -12.77 2.72
CA MET A 433 8.22 -13.87 1.94
C MET A 433 9.03 -15.16 2.13
N LEU A 434 10.34 -15.09 2.03
CA LEU A 434 11.22 -16.26 2.13
C LEU A 434 11.33 -16.78 3.57
N HIS A 435 11.80 -15.96 4.52
CA HIS A 435 12.14 -16.41 5.86
C HIS A 435 10.92 -16.62 6.74
N ARG A 436 9.85 -15.82 6.56
CA ARG A 436 8.67 -15.95 7.40
C ARG A 436 7.58 -16.76 6.73
N ARG A 437 7.17 -16.43 5.50
CA ARG A 437 6.02 -17.07 4.86
C ARG A 437 6.35 -18.45 4.34
N LEU A 438 7.56 -18.63 3.79
CA LEU A 438 7.97 -19.94 3.30
C LEU A 438 8.56 -20.79 4.44
N TRP A 439 9.60 -20.33 5.12
CA TRP A 439 10.31 -21.17 6.08
C TRP A 439 9.58 -21.27 7.43
N ARG A 440 9.45 -20.17 8.18
CA ARG A 440 8.87 -20.21 9.52
C ARG A 440 7.41 -20.70 9.53
N ASP A 441 6.59 -20.20 8.62
CA ASP A 441 5.17 -20.53 8.50
C ASP A 441 4.96 -21.82 7.67
N ARG A 442 6.06 -22.52 7.29
CA ARG A 442 6.09 -23.78 6.53
C ARG A 442 5.30 -23.73 5.22
N GLY A 443 5.29 -22.59 4.55
CA GLY A 443 4.57 -22.40 3.28
C GLY A 443 3.04 -22.52 3.40
N GLY A 444 2.48 -22.41 4.61
CA GLY A 444 1.05 -22.64 4.81
C GLY A 444 0.17 -21.66 4.02
N GLY A 445 0.57 -20.38 3.92
CA GLY A 445 -0.12 -19.38 3.09
C GLY A 445 -0.05 -19.69 1.60
N LEU A 446 1.11 -20.11 1.11
CA LEU A 446 1.32 -20.54 -0.27
C LEU A 446 0.47 -21.77 -0.60
N SER A 447 0.50 -22.80 0.26
CA SER A 447 -0.30 -24.02 0.06
C SER A 447 -1.78 -23.71 0.01
N ARG A 448 -2.27 -22.82 0.88
CA ARG A 448 -3.67 -22.39 0.88
C ARG A 448 -4.00 -21.62 -0.39
N PHE A 449 -3.13 -20.72 -0.85
CA PHE A 449 -3.28 -20.03 -2.13
C PHE A 449 -3.42 -21.04 -3.28
N LEU A 450 -2.50 -22.01 -3.38
CA LEU A 450 -2.51 -23.00 -4.46
C LEU A 450 -3.77 -23.87 -4.47
N ILE A 451 -4.28 -24.28 -3.29
CA ILE A 451 -5.55 -25.02 -3.18
C ILE A 451 -6.69 -24.19 -3.76
N LEU A 452 -6.81 -22.92 -3.37
CA LEU A 452 -7.89 -22.05 -3.77
C LEU A 452 -7.78 -21.63 -5.24
N ALA A 453 -6.57 -21.31 -5.71
CA ALA A 453 -6.33 -20.94 -7.10
C ALA A 453 -6.58 -22.10 -8.08
N ARG A 454 -6.20 -23.32 -7.69
CA ARG A 454 -6.47 -24.54 -8.48
C ARG A 454 -7.96 -24.89 -8.54
N ALA A 455 -8.76 -24.51 -7.55
CA ALA A 455 -10.21 -24.72 -7.58
C ALA A 455 -10.93 -23.88 -8.67
N ASP A 456 -10.32 -22.78 -9.12
CA ASP A 456 -10.84 -21.96 -10.22
C ASP A 456 -10.41 -22.48 -11.61
N LEU A 457 -9.54 -23.51 -11.70
CA LEU A 457 -9.09 -24.04 -12.99
C LEU A 457 -10.21 -24.80 -13.70
N GLY A 458 -10.46 -24.43 -14.95
CA GLY A 458 -11.30 -25.15 -15.88
C GLY A 458 -10.47 -26.06 -16.82
N THR A 459 -11.06 -26.37 -17.98
CA THR A 459 -10.44 -27.24 -19.00
C THR A 459 -9.89 -26.47 -20.22
N ASP A 460 -9.97 -25.15 -20.20
CA ASP A 460 -9.53 -24.30 -21.31
C ASP A 460 -8.01 -24.02 -21.29
N ALA A 461 -7.50 -23.41 -22.36
CA ALA A 461 -6.08 -23.11 -22.50
C ALA A 461 -5.58 -22.09 -21.45
N ARG A 462 -6.42 -21.15 -21.00
CA ARG A 462 -6.06 -20.17 -19.97
C ARG A 462 -5.83 -20.86 -18.62
N SER A 463 -6.73 -21.78 -18.27
CA SER A 463 -6.63 -22.61 -17.08
C SER A 463 -5.38 -23.50 -17.10
N ALA A 464 -5.06 -24.11 -18.25
CA ALA A 464 -3.84 -24.90 -18.43
C ALA A 464 -2.57 -24.03 -18.22
N THR A 465 -2.57 -22.82 -18.77
CA THR A 465 -1.45 -21.85 -18.62
C THR A 465 -1.26 -21.46 -17.16
N ALA A 466 -2.34 -21.08 -16.46
CA ALA A 466 -2.28 -20.70 -15.04
C ALA A 466 -1.85 -21.88 -14.16
N GLY A 467 -2.39 -23.08 -14.40
CA GLY A 467 -2.05 -24.30 -13.68
C GLY A 467 -0.56 -24.66 -13.78
N ALA A 468 0.03 -24.57 -14.97
CA ALA A 468 1.47 -24.79 -15.17
C ALA A 468 2.33 -23.81 -14.34
N VAL A 469 1.90 -22.56 -14.20
CA VAL A 469 2.61 -21.56 -13.37
C VAL A 469 2.45 -21.86 -11.87
N PHE A 470 1.30 -22.38 -11.43
CA PHE A 470 1.12 -22.84 -10.05
C PHE A 470 2.04 -24.02 -9.71
N ASP A 471 2.21 -24.97 -10.64
CA ASP A 471 3.12 -26.09 -10.47
C ASP A 471 4.59 -25.63 -10.43
N LEU A 472 4.95 -24.64 -11.25
CA LEU A 472 6.27 -24.03 -11.26
C LEU A 472 6.56 -23.31 -9.94
N LEU A 473 5.61 -22.56 -9.40
CA LEU A 473 5.73 -21.88 -8.11
C LEU A 473 5.91 -22.91 -6.97
N GLU A 474 5.11 -23.98 -6.96
CA GLU A 474 5.19 -25.04 -5.94
C GLU A 474 6.57 -25.74 -5.97
N THR A 475 7.06 -26.07 -7.16
CA THR A 475 8.38 -26.69 -7.34
C THR A 475 9.51 -25.76 -6.91
N THR A 476 9.41 -24.46 -7.24
CA THR A 476 10.39 -23.45 -6.83
C THR A 476 10.42 -23.29 -5.31
N ALA A 477 9.24 -23.23 -4.69
CA ALA A 477 9.12 -23.14 -3.24
C ALA A 477 9.73 -24.36 -2.54
N ALA A 478 9.53 -25.58 -3.06
CA ALA A 478 10.15 -26.79 -2.54
C ALA A 478 11.69 -26.73 -2.62
N THR A 479 12.25 -26.20 -3.70
CA THR A 479 13.69 -25.96 -3.84
C THR A 479 14.22 -25.00 -2.79
N LEU A 480 13.54 -23.85 -2.58
CA LEU A 480 13.96 -22.85 -1.60
C LEU A 480 13.73 -23.34 -0.15
N MET A 481 12.76 -24.20 0.10
CA MET A 481 12.60 -24.88 1.39
C MET A 481 13.82 -25.75 1.74
N ALA A 482 14.39 -26.44 0.76
CA ALA A 482 15.58 -27.25 0.96
C ALA A 482 16.84 -26.40 1.30
N TRP A 483 16.84 -25.11 0.97
CA TRP A 483 17.93 -24.17 1.26
C TRP A 483 17.78 -23.45 2.62
N GLU A 484 16.83 -23.83 3.47
CA GLU A 484 16.66 -23.23 4.80
C GLU A 484 17.94 -23.33 5.67
N THR A 485 18.75 -24.37 5.45
CA THR A 485 20.03 -24.58 6.16
C THR A 485 21.20 -23.79 5.55
N ASP A 486 21.02 -23.20 4.36
CA ASP A 486 22.00 -22.33 3.71
C ASP A 486 21.31 -21.04 3.22
N PRO A 487 21.03 -20.10 4.16
CA PRO A 487 20.25 -18.89 3.84
C PRO A 487 20.91 -18.00 2.76
N GLN A 488 22.22 -18.01 2.63
CA GLN A 488 22.90 -17.15 1.62
C GLN A 488 22.55 -17.56 0.18
N GLU A 489 22.38 -18.85 -0.06
CA GLU A 489 21.94 -19.35 -1.37
C GLU A 489 20.53 -18.87 -1.70
N ALA A 490 19.61 -18.96 -0.73
CA ALA A 490 18.23 -18.57 -0.93
C ALA A 490 18.02 -17.05 -0.97
N ASP A 491 18.71 -16.28 -0.11
CA ASP A 491 18.58 -14.82 -0.03
C ASP A 491 18.95 -14.12 -1.34
N ALA A 492 19.91 -14.69 -2.09
CA ALA A 492 20.30 -14.19 -3.42
C ALA A 492 19.14 -14.24 -4.44
N GLY A 493 18.17 -15.14 -4.24
CA GLY A 493 16.98 -15.33 -5.07
C GLY A 493 15.68 -14.76 -4.48
N ALA A 494 15.71 -14.20 -3.25
CA ALA A 494 14.50 -13.85 -2.51
C ALA A 494 13.56 -12.88 -3.26
N THR A 495 14.12 -11.85 -3.91
CA THR A 495 13.30 -10.90 -4.71
C THR A 495 12.65 -11.59 -5.90
N ALA A 496 13.39 -12.45 -6.61
CA ALA A 496 12.82 -13.19 -7.73
C ALA A 496 11.74 -14.20 -7.28
N PHE A 497 11.88 -14.77 -6.08
CA PHE A 497 10.81 -15.60 -5.52
C PHE A 497 9.56 -14.79 -5.16
N LEU A 498 9.70 -13.60 -4.59
CA LEU A 498 8.57 -12.68 -4.38
C LEU A 498 7.90 -12.33 -5.72
N ASP A 499 8.69 -12.06 -6.77
CA ASP A 499 8.18 -11.74 -8.09
C ASP A 499 7.46 -12.95 -8.72
N LEU A 500 7.98 -14.17 -8.58
CA LEU A 500 7.30 -15.39 -9.02
C LEU A 500 5.96 -15.59 -8.29
N CYS A 501 5.91 -15.36 -6.98
CA CYS A 501 4.66 -15.37 -6.22
C CYS A 501 3.67 -14.35 -6.79
N GLY A 502 4.14 -13.12 -7.10
CA GLY A 502 3.33 -12.07 -7.71
C GLY A 502 2.81 -12.46 -9.10
N VAL A 503 3.64 -13.08 -9.93
CA VAL A 503 3.26 -13.59 -11.26
C VAL A 503 2.18 -14.68 -11.15
N ALA A 504 2.32 -15.62 -10.22
CA ALA A 504 1.35 -16.70 -10.04
C ALA A 504 -0.01 -16.18 -9.48
N VAL A 505 0.02 -15.28 -8.48
CA VAL A 505 -1.20 -14.64 -7.95
C VAL A 505 -1.85 -13.79 -9.03
N GLY A 506 -1.06 -13.04 -9.82
CA GLY A 506 -1.54 -12.28 -10.98
C GLY A 506 -2.20 -13.16 -12.04
N GLY A 507 -1.63 -14.33 -12.32
CA GLY A 507 -2.21 -15.32 -13.24
C GLY A 507 -3.57 -15.83 -12.76
N TRP A 508 -3.72 -16.06 -11.45
CA TRP A 508 -5.00 -16.40 -10.86
C TRP A 508 -6.04 -15.28 -10.99
N ILE A 509 -5.67 -14.04 -10.70
CA ILE A 509 -6.57 -12.88 -10.87
C ILE A 509 -6.97 -12.71 -12.35
N ALA A 510 -6.02 -12.84 -13.29
CA ALA A 510 -6.29 -12.76 -14.72
C ALA A 510 -7.27 -13.86 -15.18
N LEU A 511 -7.10 -15.07 -14.69
CA LEU A 511 -8.02 -16.18 -14.96
C LEU A 511 -9.44 -15.83 -14.46
N ARG A 512 -9.59 -15.36 -13.23
CA ARG A 512 -10.88 -14.96 -12.67
C ARG A 512 -11.55 -13.83 -13.46
N ILE A 513 -10.80 -12.80 -13.86
CA ILE A 513 -11.29 -11.74 -14.75
C ILE A 513 -11.81 -12.35 -16.05
N SER A 514 -11.05 -13.25 -16.67
CA SER A 514 -11.44 -13.91 -17.92
C SER A 514 -12.72 -14.73 -17.79
N LEU A 515 -12.95 -15.35 -16.62
CA LEU A 515 -14.12 -16.19 -16.37
C LEU A 515 -15.37 -15.38 -15.98
N PHE A 516 -15.21 -14.32 -15.19
CA PHE A 516 -16.34 -13.70 -14.46
C PHE A 516 -16.61 -12.22 -14.82
N ALA A 517 -15.75 -11.54 -15.60
CA ALA A 517 -15.89 -10.10 -15.85
C ALA A 517 -17.11 -9.70 -16.69
N GLY A 518 -17.85 -10.64 -17.27
CA GLY A 518 -19.07 -10.37 -18.07
C GLY A 518 -18.77 -9.95 -19.53
N GLU A 519 -19.84 -9.76 -20.35
CA GLU A 519 -19.74 -9.51 -21.79
C GLU A 519 -20.00 -8.05 -22.19
N ASP A 520 -20.29 -7.17 -21.25
CA ASP A 520 -20.49 -5.74 -21.51
C ASP A 520 -19.18 -5.00 -21.83
N ALA A 521 -19.24 -3.70 -22.01
CA ALA A 521 -18.07 -2.90 -22.37
C ALA A 521 -16.96 -2.95 -21.29
N VAL A 522 -17.33 -2.95 -20.00
CA VAL A 522 -16.40 -3.06 -18.88
C VAL A 522 -15.75 -4.44 -18.88
N GLY A 523 -16.54 -5.49 -18.95
CA GLY A 523 -16.05 -6.88 -18.96
C GLY A 523 -15.13 -7.17 -20.14
N ARG A 524 -15.47 -6.70 -21.35
CA ARG A 524 -14.57 -6.84 -22.51
C ARG A 524 -13.23 -6.14 -22.33
N ARG A 525 -13.23 -4.94 -21.73
CA ARG A 525 -12.01 -4.18 -21.41
C ARG A 525 -11.12 -4.94 -20.43
N LEU A 526 -11.70 -5.43 -19.33
CA LEU A 526 -10.98 -6.18 -18.32
C LEU A 526 -10.42 -7.50 -18.87
N ARG A 527 -11.20 -8.22 -19.71
CA ARG A 527 -10.71 -9.44 -20.36
C ARG A 527 -9.56 -9.17 -21.32
N ALA A 528 -9.60 -8.09 -22.10
CA ALA A 528 -8.47 -7.74 -22.98
C ALA A 528 -7.17 -7.53 -22.18
N ALA A 529 -7.26 -6.90 -21.00
CA ALA A 529 -6.15 -6.74 -20.09
C ALA A 529 -5.66 -8.09 -19.51
N ALA A 530 -6.59 -8.94 -19.09
CA ALA A 530 -6.30 -10.26 -18.53
C ALA A 530 -5.69 -11.20 -19.58
N ASP A 531 -6.21 -11.22 -20.82
CA ASP A 531 -5.67 -12.03 -21.92
C ASP A 531 -4.26 -11.60 -22.30
N PHE A 532 -3.98 -10.29 -22.29
CA PHE A 532 -2.62 -9.78 -22.51
C PHE A 532 -1.66 -10.24 -21.40
N TYR A 533 -2.09 -10.21 -20.14
CA TYR A 533 -1.28 -10.70 -19.02
C TYR A 533 -1.01 -12.20 -19.11
N LEU A 534 -2.04 -13.00 -19.41
CA LEU A 534 -1.94 -14.47 -19.53
C LEU A 534 -1.03 -14.90 -20.68
N ALA A 535 -0.93 -14.12 -21.77
CA ALA A 535 -0.05 -14.41 -22.89
C ALA A 535 1.44 -14.37 -22.49
N ASP A 536 1.82 -13.44 -21.59
CA ASP A 536 3.20 -13.29 -21.11
C ASP A 536 3.49 -14.12 -19.85
N LEU A 537 2.46 -14.68 -19.21
CA LEU A 537 2.53 -15.34 -17.91
C LEU A 537 3.59 -16.46 -17.83
N PRO A 538 3.69 -17.41 -18.77
CA PRO A 538 4.68 -18.50 -18.71
C PRO A 538 6.12 -17.99 -18.81
N ILE A 539 6.34 -16.98 -19.65
CA ILE A 539 7.67 -16.39 -19.88
C ILE A 539 8.14 -15.69 -18.60
N ALA A 540 7.27 -14.89 -18.00
CA ALA A 540 7.56 -14.20 -16.76
C ALA A 540 7.85 -15.18 -15.61
N ALA A 541 7.01 -16.21 -15.46
CA ALA A 541 7.17 -17.21 -14.40
C ALA A 541 8.49 -18.00 -14.53
N GLU A 542 8.83 -18.46 -15.75
CA GLU A 542 10.08 -19.18 -15.98
C GLU A 542 11.31 -18.30 -15.72
N ALA A 543 11.27 -17.03 -16.12
CA ALA A 543 12.36 -16.09 -15.87
C ALA A 543 12.59 -15.89 -14.36
N GLU A 544 11.53 -15.69 -13.58
CA GLU A 544 11.66 -15.48 -12.14
C GLU A 544 12.04 -16.78 -11.39
N MET A 545 11.51 -17.93 -11.78
CA MET A 545 11.94 -19.23 -11.26
C MET A 545 13.45 -19.44 -11.43
N ARG A 546 13.96 -19.21 -12.65
CA ARG A 546 15.39 -19.35 -12.92
C ARG A 546 16.23 -18.40 -12.08
N ARG A 547 15.79 -17.15 -11.90
CA ARG A 547 16.47 -16.17 -11.04
C ARG A 547 16.43 -16.57 -9.57
N ALA A 548 15.31 -17.09 -9.08
CA ALA A 548 15.13 -17.50 -7.69
C ALA A 548 16.01 -18.70 -7.32
N THR A 549 16.25 -19.60 -8.28
CA THR A 549 16.96 -20.88 -8.03
C THR A 549 18.44 -20.89 -8.48
N GLN A 550 19.01 -19.74 -8.87
CA GLN A 550 20.43 -19.65 -9.24
C GLN A 550 21.40 -19.61 -8.05
N GLY A 551 20.89 -19.33 -6.85
CA GLY A 551 21.73 -19.25 -5.65
C GLY A 551 22.70 -18.08 -5.63
N SER A 552 23.65 -18.12 -4.68
CA SER A 552 24.63 -17.05 -4.42
C SER A 552 25.65 -16.86 -5.56
N VAL A 553 25.71 -17.78 -6.51
CA VAL A 553 26.63 -17.67 -7.67
C VAL A 553 26.44 -16.35 -8.44
N ARG A 554 25.24 -15.79 -8.42
CA ARG A 554 24.92 -14.49 -9.04
C ARG A 554 25.57 -13.30 -8.36
N LEU A 555 25.98 -13.44 -7.11
CA LEU A 555 26.60 -12.38 -6.30
C LEU A 555 28.11 -12.39 -6.39
N LYS A 556 28.70 -13.39 -7.07
CA LYS A 556 30.15 -13.47 -7.29
C LYS A 556 30.62 -12.25 -8.06
N GLY A 557 31.64 -11.59 -7.53
CA GLY A 557 32.26 -10.42 -8.16
C GLY A 557 31.85 -9.08 -7.56
N ILE A 558 30.92 -9.02 -6.58
CA ILE A 558 30.56 -7.74 -5.93
C ILE A 558 31.79 -7.11 -5.26
N ASP A 559 32.68 -7.93 -4.71
CA ASP A 559 33.92 -7.47 -4.06
C ASP A 559 34.84 -6.70 -5.03
N ALA A 560 34.80 -7.03 -6.33
CA ALA A 560 35.56 -6.30 -7.35
C ALA A 560 35.02 -4.89 -7.62
N TYR A 561 33.77 -4.61 -7.26
CA TYR A 561 33.14 -3.28 -7.36
C TYR A 561 33.19 -2.51 -6.03
N ALA A 562 33.38 -3.21 -4.91
CA ALA A 562 33.42 -2.62 -3.57
C ALA A 562 34.85 -2.23 -3.13
N ALA A 563 35.86 -2.72 -3.84
CA ALA A 563 37.28 -2.38 -3.65
C ALA A 563 37.64 -1.07 -4.35
#